data_9486155f90e846e692ae49ebaccfe621
#
_entry.id   9486155f90e846e692ae49ebaccfe621
#
_cell.length_a   1.000
_cell.length_b   1.000
_cell.length_c   1.000
_cell.angle_alpha   90.00
_cell.angle_beta   90.00
_cell.angle_gamma   90.00
#
_symmetry.space_group_name_H-M   'P 1'
#
loop_
_entity.id
_entity.type
_entity.pdbx_description
1 polymer ?
#
loop_
_entity_poly.entity_id
_entity_poly.type
_entity_poly.pdbx_seq_one_letter_code
_entity_poly.pdbx_strand_id
1 'polypeptide(L)'
;MNAILLDARGGAVEKQTVTPRRVRLTRAAVDRLAELTGVPSPFASVPAPVGGAAGDLVGRLGDNVPAPAVPVADLDEALVAASLVADGVPTEEGRAVLAVWHAPALAVELEVLVRLRRGTVRVRSWHRNLDDWVVCLSTGDGLAFELTWLAAEDWWLELGRAAHVDLATLRESEYAAPLPAVVETPWELLLATGEAVRRHRTELFDVMVADHSGTTLAGDSPRMLETAADADVRLWHEQLESDSRGRLHAAVMGRDRRGRPGAGIVEWVLLGDGWRSLTPVTRDGWTMVRIERRSVVDLPRELAVRAAEVTS
;
A
#
# COMPACT_ATOMS: atom_id res chain seq x y z
N MET A 1 -1.51 25.16 -19.31
CA MET A 1 -1.23 25.64 -17.94
C MET A 1 -2.54 25.52 -17.20
N ASN A 2 -2.76 24.40 -16.50
CA ASN A 2 -4.01 24.13 -15.80
C ASN A 2 -3.71 24.20 -14.31
N ALA A 3 -4.12 25.31 -13.69
CA ALA A 3 -3.97 25.54 -12.26
C ALA A 3 -5.08 24.80 -11.49
N ILE A 4 -4.75 24.26 -10.33
CA ILE A 4 -5.72 23.87 -9.32
C ILE A 4 -6.33 25.16 -8.77
N LEU A 5 -7.57 25.46 -9.11
CA LEU A 5 -8.35 26.52 -8.48
C LEU A 5 -9.18 25.88 -7.35
N LEU A 6 -8.73 26.03 -6.12
CA LEU A 6 -9.55 25.78 -4.94
C LEU A 6 -10.50 27.01 -4.81
N ASP A 7 -11.68 26.93 -5.40
CA ASP A 7 -12.70 27.96 -5.17
C ASP A 7 -13.46 27.63 -3.88
N ALA A 8 -13.30 28.51 -2.89
CA ALA A 8 -14.02 28.46 -1.62
C ALA A 8 -15.52 28.84 -1.73
N ARG A 9 -16.06 28.98 -2.93
CA ARG A 9 -17.46 29.38 -3.17
C ARG A 9 -18.06 28.48 -4.23
N GLY A 10 -18.95 27.58 -3.82
CA GLY A 10 -19.66 26.57 -4.61
C GLY A 10 -20.34 27.09 -5.90
N GLY A 11 -19.56 27.37 -6.91
CA GLY A 11 -19.98 27.57 -8.30
C GLY A 11 -19.65 26.33 -9.10
N ALA A 12 -20.59 25.88 -9.94
CA ALA A 12 -20.37 24.76 -10.84
C ALA A 12 -19.21 25.10 -11.81
N VAL A 13 -18.00 24.62 -11.49
CA VAL A 13 -16.85 24.72 -12.37
C VAL A 13 -16.98 23.61 -13.41
N GLU A 14 -16.87 23.99 -14.68
CA GLU A 14 -16.77 23.09 -15.82
C GLU A 14 -15.65 22.06 -15.52
N LYS A 15 -16.00 20.75 -15.47
CA LYS A 15 -15.04 19.66 -15.18
C LYS A 15 -13.95 19.65 -16.25
N GLN A 16 -12.84 20.32 -15.96
CA GLN A 16 -11.62 20.15 -16.76
C GLN A 16 -11.02 18.79 -16.39
N THR A 17 -10.83 17.93 -17.37
CA THR A 17 -10.09 16.66 -17.21
C THR A 17 -8.63 17.03 -16.89
N VAL A 18 -8.27 16.98 -15.61
CA VAL A 18 -6.92 17.31 -15.15
C VAL A 18 -6.04 16.07 -15.32
N THR A 19 -5.13 16.13 -16.30
CA THR A 19 -4.11 15.07 -16.43
C THR A 19 -3.25 15.05 -15.16
N PRO A 20 -3.01 13.86 -14.56
CA PRO A 20 -2.17 13.74 -13.38
C PRO A 20 -0.82 14.41 -13.60
N ARG A 21 -0.47 15.36 -12.74
CA ARG A 21 0.82 16.04 -12.81
C ARG A 21 1.82 15.30 -11.94
N ARG A 22 3.01 15.06 -12.47
CA ARG A 22 4.09 14.33 -11.82
C ARG A 22 5.37 15.11 -11.87
N VAL A 23 6.02 15.25 -10.73
CA VAL A 23 7.32 15.90 -10.61
C VAL A 23 8.24 15.03 -9.75
N ARG A 24 9.52 14.99 -10.13
CA ARG A 24 10.51 14.25 -9.36
C ARG A 24 11.29 15.25 -8.50
N LEU A 25 11.31 14.99 -7.19
CA LEU A 25 11.96 15.83 -6.20
C LEU A 25 12.87 14.99 -5.30
N THR A 26 13.88 15.61 -4.73
CA THR A 26 14.60 15.02 -3.60
C THR A 26 13.80 15.23 -2.32
N ARG A 27 14.10 14.43 -1.27
CA ARG A 27 13.53 14.65 0.07
C ARG A 27 13.76 16.10 0.51
N ALA A 28 14.98 16.61 0.35
CA ALA A 28 15.32 17.97 0.74
C ALA A 28 14.50 19.06 0.01
N ALA A 29 14.14 18.85 -1.28
CA ALA A 29 13.28 19.77 -2.01
C ALA A 29 11.83 19.76 -1.46
N VAL A 30 11.32 18.59 -1.07
CA VAL A 30 10.00 18.50 -0.43
C VAL A 30 10.02 19.17 0.95
N ASP A 31 11.07 18.94 1.76
CA ASP A 31 11.25 19.62 3.04
C ASP A 31 11.32 21.12 2.87
N ARG A 32 12.05 21.60 1.85
CA ARG A 32 12.16 23.03 1.52
C ARG A 32 10.81 23.65 1.13
N LEU A 33 9.99 22.95 0.35
CA LEU A 33 8.63 23.39 0.03
C LEU A 33 7.77 23.53 1.31
N ALA A 34 7.90 22.58 2.22
CA ALA A 34 7.21 22.61 3.51
C ALA A 34 7.64 23.82 4.37
N GLU A 35 8.93 24.13 4.43
CA GLU A 35 9.45 25.32 5.10
C GLU A 35 8.86 26.61 4.50
N LEU A 36 8.88 26.73 3.18
CA LEU A 36 8.37 27.92 2.47
C LEU A 36 6.86 28.13 2.67
N THR A 37 6.11 27.06 2.86
CA THR A 37 4.65 27.12 3.10
C THR A 37 4.29 27.25 4.58
N GLY A 38 5.25 27.05 5.49
CA GLY A 38 5.01 27.00 6.94
C GLY A 38 4.24 25.79 7.43
N VAL A 39 4.18 24.71 6.61
CA VAL A 39 3.51 23.45 6.93
C VAL A 39 4.56 22.44 7.39
N PRO A 40 4.27 21.55 8.35
CA PRO A 40 5.20 20.49 8.73
C PRO A 40 5.61 19.63 7.53
N SER A 41 6.89 19.26 7.46
CA SER A 41 7.39 18.36 6.42
C SER A 41 6.62 17.02 6.44
N PRO A 42 6.32 16.46 5.26
CA PRO A 42 5.81 15.08 5.14
C PRO A 42 6.68 14.03 5.83
N PHE A 43 7.96 14.34 6.00
CA PHE A 43 8.94 13.47 6.63
C PHE A 43 9.18 13.79 8.13
N ALA A 44 8.51 14.81 8.69
CA ALA A 44 8.58 15.07 10.11
C ALA A 44 8.07 13.86 10.88
N SER A 45 8.83 13.43 11.89
CA SER A 45 8.45 12.31 12.75
C SER A 45 7.12 12.65 13.42
N VAL A 46 6.05 11.97 13.07
CA VAL A 46 4.89 11.93 13.94
C VAL A 46 5.35 11.23 15.21
N PRO A 47 5.19 11.84 16.41
CA PRO A 47 5.50 11.15 17.65
C PRO A 47 4.74 9.83 17.65
N ALA A 48 5.45 8.72 17.79
CA ALA A 48 4.81 7.42 17.89
C ALA A 48 3.78 7.47 19.02
N PRO A 49 2.52 7.03 18.78
CA PRO A 49 1.57 6.93 19.88
C PRO A 49 2.19 6.04 20.95
N VAL A 50 2.25 6.57 22.17
CA VAL A 50 2.79 5.86 23.33
C VAL A 50 1.89 4.65 23.57
N GLY A 51 2.38 3.46 23.24
CA GLY A 51 1.74 2.20 23.58
C GLY A 51 1.40 1.28 22.40
N GLY A 52 2.31 0.36 22.07
CA GLY A 52 1.98 -0.80 21.27
C GLY A 52 2.99 -1.11 20.16
N ALA A 53 3.51 -2.32 20.18
CA ALA A 53 4.49 -2.85 19.22
C ALA A 53 4.02 -2.89 17.73
N ALA A 54 2.78 -2.49 17.45
CA ALA A 54 2.26 -2.35 16.09
C ALA A 54 2.60 -1.00 15.43
N GLY A 55 3.00 0.01 16.21
CA GLY A 55 3.33 1.35 15.71
C GLY A 55 4.68 1.46 14.99
N ASP A 56 5.57 0.48 15.17
CA ASP A 56 6.91 0.52 14.56
C ASP A 56 6.96 0.07 13.10
N LEU A 57 5.88 -0.52 12.57
CA LEU A 57 5.80 -1.05 11.20
C LEU A 57 5.08 -0.12 10.22
N VAL A 58 4.33 0.87 10.72
CA VAL A 58 3.58 1.79 9.87
C VAL A 58 4.44 3.01 9.56
N GLY A 59 5.09 2.96 8.41
CA GLY A 59 5.40 4.13 7.60
C GLY A 59 6.27 5.22 8.22
N ARG A 60 7.45 4.91 8.73
CA ARG A 60 8.51 5.93 8.72
C ARG A 60 8.87 6.21 7.28
N LEU A 61 8.47 7.38 6.77
CA LEU A 61 9.01 7.95 5.55
C LEU A 61 10.53 8.13 5.73
N GLY A 62 11.30 7.19 5.15
CA GLY A 62 12.76 7.22 5.18
C GLY A 62 13.34 6.64 6.47
N ASP A 63 13.87 5.43 6.38
CA ASP A 63 14.96 5.03 7.25
C ASP A 63 16.05 6.11 7.16
N ASN A 64 16.72 6.42 8.26
CA ASN A 64 17.72 7.48 8.43
C ASN A 64 18.94 7.31 7.50
N VAL A 65 18.73 7.36 6.19
CA VAL A 65 19.82 7.59 5.24
C VAL A 65 20.06 9.10 5.27
N PRO A 66 21.22 9.57 5.73
CA PRO A 66 21.54 10.98 5.67
C PRO A 66 21.44 11.41 4.21
N ALA A 67 20.46 12.28 3.90
CA ALA A 67 20.39 12.87 2.57
C ALA A 67 21.69 13.68 2.36
N PRO A 68 22.35 13.55 1.21
CA PRO A 68 23.47 14.43 0.90
C PRO A 68 23.03 15.89 1.02
N ALA A 69 23.87 16.73 1.63
CA ALA A 69 23.60 18.15 1.75
C ALA A 69 23.51 18.76 0.33
N VAL A 70 22.33 19.22 -0.04
CA VAL A 70 22.07 19.87 -1.33
C VAL A 70 22.03 21.38 -1.06
N PRO A 71 22.71 22.23 -1.85
CA PRO A 71 22.63 23.67 -1.72
C PRO A 71 21.18 24.17 -1.83
N VAL A 72 20.79 25.14 -1.01
CA VAL A 72 19.41 25.68 -0.99
C VAL A 72 19.02 26.26 -2.36
N ALA A 73 19.96 26.89 -3.06
CA ALA A 73 19.72 27.42 -4.40
C ALA A 73 19.27 26.32 -5.39
N ASP A 74 19.89 25.16 -5.35
CA ASP A 74 19.54 24.02 -6.21
C ASP A 74 18.16 23.45 -5.86
N LEU A 75 17.78 23.51 -4.57
CA LEU A 75 16.44 23.10 -4.10
C LEU A 75 15.36 24.06 -4.60
N ASP A 76 15.61 25.37 -4.49
CA ASP A 76 14.68 26.41 -4.96
C ASP A 76 14.53 26.33 -6.49
N GLU A 77 15.62 26.10 -7.25
CA GLU A 77 15.58 25.88 -8.69
C GLU A 77 14.74 24.65 -9.07
N ALA A 78 14.90 23.54 -8.37
CA ALA A 78 14.09 22.34 -8.59
C ALA A 78 12.60 22.60 -8.34
N LEU A 79 12.25 23.36 -7.30
CA LEU A 79 10.86 23.74 -6.99
C LEU A 79 10.27 24.72 -8.02
N VAL A 80 11.08 25.64 -8.55
CA VAL A 80 10.68 26.54 -9.64
C VAL A 80 10.45 25.74 -10.93
N ALA A 81 11.34 24.82 -11.27
CA ALA A 81 11.17 23.94 -12.43
C ALA A 81 9.91 23.06 -12.31
N ALA A 82 9.56 22.66 -11.10
CA ALA A 82 8.32 21.96 -10.80
C ALA A 82 7.08 22.88 -10.79
N SER A 83 7.25 24.20 -10.90
CA SER A 83 6.20 25.24 -10.77
C SER A 83 5.49 25.25 -9.40
N LEU A 84 6.14 24.73 -8.37
CA LEU A 84 5.63 24.74 -6.99
C LEU A 84 6.02 26.01 -6.24
N VAL A 85 7.05 26.72 -6.75
CA VAL A 85 7.55 27.99 -6.24
C VAL A 85 7.76 28.95 -7.42
N ALA A 86 7.48 30.25 -7.24
CA ALA A 86 7.78 31.32 -8.16
C ALA A 86 8.29 32.51 -7.36
N ASP A 87 9.38 33.14 -7.81
CA ASP A 87 10.00 34.32 -7.16
C ASP A 87 10.28 34.09 -5.64
N GLY A 88 10.67 32.87 -5.26
CA GLY A 88 10.95 32.50 -3.87
C GLY A 88 9.71 32.29 -2.98
N VAL A 89 8.51 32.36 -3.57
CA VAL A 89 7.23 32.19 -2.85
C VAL A 89 6.49 30.95 -3.38
N PRO A 90 5.90 30.11 -2.50
CA PRO A 90 5.07 29.01 -2.96
C PRO A 90 3.92 29.48 -3.86
N THR A 91 3.75 28.81 -4.99
CA THR A 91 2.61 29.03 -5.88
C THR A 91 1.31 28.59 -5.19
N GLU A 92 0.17 28.92 -5.77
CA GLU A 92 -1.12 28.41 -5.29
C GLU A 92 -1.13 26.88 -5.32
N GLU A 93 -0.60 26.28 -6.37
CA GLU A 93 -0.45 24.83 -6.53
C GLU A 93 0.47 24.22 -5.45
N GLY A 94 1.62 24.84 -5.17
CA GLY A 94 2.54 24.38 -4.12
C GLY A 94 1.90 24.41 -2.73
N ARG A 95 1.12 25.46 -2.43
CA ARG A 95 0.37 25.55 -1.17
C ARG A 95 -0.74 24.50 -1.09
N ALA A 96 -1.50 24.31 -2.19
CA ALA A 96 -2.59 23.33 -2.26
C ALA A 96 -2.10 21.89 -2.03
N VAL A 97 -0.99 21.51 -2.68
CA VAL A 97 -0.37 20.19 -2.51
C VAL A 97 -0.04 19.93 -1.03
N LEU A 98 0.58 20.88 -0.34
CA LEU A 98 0.92 20.68 1.07
C LEU A 98 -0.28 20.81 2.01
N ALA A 99 -1.30 21.58 1.67
CA ALA A 99 -2.54 21.62 2.45
C ALA A 99 -3.26 20.26 2.44
N VAL A 100 -3.38 19.62 1.28
CA VAL A 100 -3.91 18.24 1.17
C VAL A 100 -3.07 17.25 1.97
N TRP A 101 -1.75 17.41 1.94
CA TRP A 101 -0.84 16.54 2.66
C TRP A 101 -0.98 16.68 4.19
N HIS A 102 -1.11 17.90 4.68
CA HIS A 102 -1.13 18.19 6.11
C HIS A 102 -2.42 17.79 6.82
N ALA A 103 -3.56 17.99 6.16
CA ALA A 103 -4.87 17.75 6.76
C ALA A 103 -5.77 16.87 5.89
N PRO A 104 -5.36 15.64 5.57
CA PRO A 104 -6.16 14.75 4.73
C PRO A 104 -7.43 14.27 5.44
N ALA A 105 -8.51 14.14 4.69
CA ALA A 105 -9.71 13.44 5.16
C ALA A 105 -9.50 11.92 5.17
N LEU A 106 -8.75 11.42 4.17
CA LEU A 106 -8.38 10.01 4.03
C LEU A 106 -6.90 9.88 3.63
N ALA A 107 -6.21 8.94 4.25
CA ALA A 107 -4.82 8.61 3.94
C ALA A 107 -4.70 7.14 3.56
N VAL A 108 -3.91 6.84 2.53
CA VAL A 108 -3.52 5.47 2.17
C VAL A 108 -2.00 5.41 2.12
N GLU A 109 -1.43 4.44 2.81
CA GLU A 109 -0.01 4.12 2.75
C GLU A 109 0.13 2.75 2.12
N LEU A 110 0.89 2.67 1.03
CA LEU A 110 1.04 1.46 0.24
C LEU A 110 2.53 1.09 0.15
N GLU A 111 2.84 -0.15 0.46
CA GLU A 111 4.15 -0.74 0.21
C GLU A 111 4.00 -1.97 -0.67
N VAL A 112 4.77 -2.02 -1.75
CA VAL A 112 4.86 -3.15 -2.65
C VAL A 112 6.32 -3.61 -2.70
N LEU A 113 6.55 -4.87 -2.36
CA LEU A 113 7.85 -5.53 -2.46
C LEU A 113 7.73 -6.68 -3.45
N VAL A 114 8.59 -6.72 -4.48
CA VAL A 114 8.58 -7.77 -5.49
C VAL A 114 9.99 -8.30 -5.74
N ARG A 115 10.12 -9.62 -5.74
CA ARG A 115 11.36 -10.33 -6.06
C ARG A 115 11.38 -10.69 -7.54
N LEU A 116 12.11 -9.91 -8.31
CA LEU A 116 12.32 -10.16 -9.73
C LEU A 116 13.53 -11.09 -9.95
N ARG A 117 13.69 -11.60 -11.16
CA ARG A 117 14.89 -12.38 -11.56
C ARG A 117 16.22 -11.61 -11.32
N ARG A 118 16.20 -10.28 -11.45
CA ARG A 118 17.37 -9.40 -11.34
C ARG A 118 17.54 -8.70 -9.99
N GLY A 119 16.71 -9.04 -9.00
CA GLY A 119 16.78 -8.44 -7.68
C GLY A 119 15.41 -8.12 -7.11
N THR A 120 15.40 -7.40 -6.00
CA THR A 120 14.18 -6.99 -5.31
C THR A 120 13.87 -5.54 -5.62
N VAL A 121 12.62 -5.27 -5.97
CA VAL A 121 12.07 -3.92 -6.12
C VAL A 121 11.14 -3.65 -4.95
N ARG A 122 11.30 -2.50 -4.33
CA ARG A 122 10.42 -1.99 -3.29
C ARG A 122 9.87 -0.64 -3.74
N VAL A 123 8.56 -0.48 -3.66
CA VAL A 123 7.89 0.81 -3.89
C VAL A 123 7.11 1.14 -2.64
N ARG A 124 7.29 2.36 -2.15
CA ARG A 124 6.45 2.93 -1.09
C ARG A 124 5.71 4.12 -1.66
N SER A 125 4.45 4.25 -1.35
CA SER A 125 3.66 5.42 -1.73
C SER A 125 2.71 5.84 -0.62
N TRP A 126 2.57 7.13 -0.47
CA TRP A 126 1.72 7.77 0.52
C TRP A 126 0.74 8.64 -0.23
N HIS A 127 -0.54 8.32 -0.11
CA HIS A 127 -1.63 9.04 -0.74
C HIS A 127 -2.38 9.79 0.34
N ARG A 128 -2.71 11.04 0.06
CA ARG A 128 -3.50 11.90 0.94
C ARG A 128 -4.63 12.50 0.12
N ASN A 129 -5.86 12.26 0.56
CA ASN A 129 -7.05 12.79 -0.08
C ASN A 129 -7.67 13.87 0.79
N LEU A 130 -8.04 14.96 0.16
CA LEU A 130 -8.88 16.00 0.73
C LEU A 130 -9.84 16.46 -0.37
N ASP A 131 -11.14 16.34 -0.11
CA ASP A 131 -12.21 16.64 -1.07
C ASP A 131 -11.98 15.93 -2.41
N ASP A 132 -11.98 16.66 -3.52
CA ASP A 132 -11.82 16.13 -4.88
C ASP A 132 -10.35 15.92 -5.30
N TRP A 133 -9.39 16.08 -4.38
CA TRP A 133 -7.96 16.02 -4.71
C TRP A 133 -7.22 14.94 -3.94
N VAL A 134 -6.28 14.33 -4.64
CA VAL A 134 -5.31 13.39 -4.06
C VAL A 134 -3.90 13.87 -4.36
N VAL A 135 -3.08 13.90 -3.32
CA VAL A 135 -1.62 14.07 -3.43
C VAL A 135 -0.96 12.75 -3.07
N CYS A 136 -0.07 12.30 -3.93
CA CYS A 136 0.69 11.08 -3.75
C CYS A 136 2.18 11.40 -3.75
N LEU A 137 2.90 10.85 -2.81
CA LEU A 137 4.36 10.84 -2.77
C LEU A 137 4.82 9.40 -2.85
N SER A 138 5.67 9.05 -3.81
CA SER A 138 6.16 7.68 -3.97
C SER A 138 7.67 7.62 -4.14
N THR A 139 8.28 6.52 -3.70
CA THR A 139 9.72 6.29 -3.85
C THR A 139 10.03 4.81 -3.97
N GLY A 140 11.08 4.48 -4.73
CA GLY A 140 11.66 3.12 -4.80
C GLY A 140 12.96 3.00 -4.01
N ASP A 141 13.68 4.10 -3.78
CA ASP A 141 15.02 4.11 -3.19
C ASP A 141 15.12 4.94 -1.90
N GLY A 142 14.08 5.70 -1.57
CA GLY A 142 14.07 6.61 -0.41
C GLY A 142 14.89 7.90 -0.63
N LEU A 143 15.47 8.13 -1.81
CA LEU A 143 16.28 9.29 -2.14
C LEU A 143 15.56 10.24 -3.10
N ALA A 144 14.98 9.68 -4.16
CA ALA A 144 14.16 10.39 -5.11
C ALA A 144 12.68 10.07 -4.87
N PHE A 145 11.87 11.11 -4.90
CA PHE A 145 10.43 11.03 -4.70
C PHE A 145 9.69 11.52 -5.93
N GLU A 146 8.71 10.78 -6.37
CA GLU A 146 7.73 11.24 -7.34
C GLU A 146 6.55 11.84 -6.57
N LEU A 147 6.36 13.14 -6.67
CA LEU A 147 5.19 13.85 -6.16
C LEU A 147 4.17 13.94 -7.30
N THR A 148 2.97 13.43 -7.05
CA THR A 148 1.88 13.42 -8.01
C THR A 148 0.65 14.02 -7.36
N TRP A 149 -0.13 14.82 -8.11
CA TRP A 149 -1.46 15.24 -7.68
C TRP A 149 -2.44 15.07 -8.81
N LEU A 150 -3.64 14.67 -8.45
CA LEU A 150 -4.67 14.23 -9.38
C LEU A 150 -6.06 14.41 -8.78
N ALA A 151 -7.08 14.38 -9.63
CA ALA A 151 -8.45 14.33 -9.18
C ALA A 151 -8.74 13.01 -8.45
N ALA A 152 -9.59 13.03 -7.43
CA ALA A 152 -9.94 11.84 -6.67
C ALA A 152 -10.56 10.73 -7.54
N GLU A 153 -11.22 11.09 -8.64
CA GLU A 153 -11.77 10.13 -9.61
C GLU A 153 -10.69 9.31 -10.32
N ASP A 154 -9.46 9.84 -10.49
CA ASP A 154 -8.32 9.16 -11.12
C ASP A 154 -7.48 8.36 -10.12
N TRP A 155 -7.76 8.46 -8.84
CA TRP A 155 -6.97 7.82 -7.79
C TRP A 155 -6.88 6.30 -7.95
N TRP A 156 -7.97 5.69 -8.38
CA TRP A 156 -8.08 4.26 -8.59
C TRP A 156 -7.09 3.73 -9.62
N LEU A 157 -6.87 4.49 -10.69
CA LEU A 157 -5.89 4.14 -11.72
C LEU A 157 -4.47 4.19 -11.17
N GLU A 158 -4.18 5.17 -10.33
CA GLU A 158 -2.85 5.32 -9.71
C GLU A 158 -2.56 4.18 -8.73
N LEU A 159 -3.52 3.77 -7.92
CA LEU A 159 -3.38 2.63 -7.01
C LEU A 159 -3.19 1.32 -7.78
N GLY A 160 -3.95 1.10 -8.85
CA GLY A 160 -3.78 -0.07 -9.72
C GLY A 160 -2.39 -0.11 -10.38
N ARG A 161 -1.87 1.05 -10.79
CA ARG A 161 -0.51 1.17 -11.36
C ARG A 161 0.57 0.75 -10.35
N ALA A 162 0.42 1.11 -9.08
CA ALA A 162 1.38 0.75 -8.05
C ALA A 162 1.44 -0.76 -7.78
N ALA A 163 0.34 -1.48 -7.97
CA ALA A 163 0.26 -2.95 -7.81
C ALA A 163 0.58 -3.73 -9.09
N HIS A 164 0.79 -3.04 -10.22
CA HIS A 164 1.03 -3.73 -11.49
C HIS A 164 2.42 -4.38 -11.50
N VAL A 165 2.46 -5.68 -11.75
CA VAL A 165 3.69 -6.47 -11.88
C VAL A 165 3.62 -7.28 -13.16
N ASP A 166 4.66 -7.18 -13.99
CA ASP A 166 4.82 -8.06 -15.14
C ASP A 166 5.29 -9.44 -14.64
N LEU A 167 4.36 -10.41 -14.64
CA LEU A 167 4.62 -11.75 -14.15
C LEU A 167 5.76 -12.45 -14.91
N ALA A 168 6.01 -12.10 -16.17
CA ALA A 168 7.13 -12.66 -16.95
C ALA A 168 8.51 -12.27 -16.41
N THR A 169 8.58 -11.21 -15.58
CA THR A 169 9.83 -10.74 -14.94
C THR A 169 10.10 -11.43 -13.61
N LEU A 170 9.14 -12.17 -13.07
CA LEU A 170 9.28 -12.88 -11.80
C LEU A 170 10.25 -14.07 -11.95
N ARG A 171 10.82 -14.48 -10.83
CA ARG A 171 11.54 -15.74 -10.75
C ARG A 171 10.56 -16.89 -11.04
N GLU A 172 11.03 -17.93 -11.75
CA GLU A 172 10.22 -19.12 -12.02
C GLU A 172 9.79 -19.82 -10.71
N SER A 173 8.54 -20.32 -10.70
CA SER A 173 8.04 -21.13 -9.59
C SER A 173 8.57 -22.54 -9.69
N GLU A 174 8.88 -23.13 -8.53
CA GLU A 174 9.25 -24.54 -8.42
C GLU A 174 8.00 -25.43 -8.29
N TYR A 175 6.82 -24.83 -8.11
CA TYR A 175 5.55 -25.53 -7.92
C TYR A 175 4.79 -25.65 -9.25
N ALA A 176 4.44 -26.88 -9.60
CA ALA A 176 3.79 -27.19 -10.87
C ALA A 176 2.29 -26.83 -10.90
N ALA A 177 1.62 -26.86 -9.76
CA ALA A 177 0.21 -26.60 -9.66
C ALA A 177 -0.09 -25.26 -8.97
N PRO A 178 -0.98 -24.42 -9.52
CA PRO A 178 -1.42 -23.21 -8.82
C PRO A 178 -2.29 -23.57 -7.61
N LEU A 179 -2.34 -22.67 -6.62
CA LEU A 179 -3.34 -22.79 -5.55
C LEU A 179 -4.76 -22.68 -6.12
N PRO A 180 -5.77 -23.28 -5.44
CA PRO A 180 -7.18 -23.02 -5.74
C PRO A 180 -7.49 -21.51 -5.79
N ALA A 181 -8.58 -21.14 -6.44
CA ALA A 181 -8.97 -19.74 -6.54
C ALA A 181 -9.24 -19.13 -5.16
N VAL A 182 -9.78 -19.91 -4.23
CA VAL A 182 -10.02 -19.54 -2.84
C VAL A 182 -9.57 -20.67 -1.93
N VAL A 183 -8.82 -20.30 -0.87
CA VAL A 183 -8.45 -21.17 0.25
C VAL A 183 -8.84 -20.46 1.55
N GLU A 184 -9.52 -21.14 2.46
CA GLU A 184 -9.72 -20.68 3.83
C GLU A 184 -9.00 -21.65 4.78
N THR A 185 -8.04 -21.13 5.53
CA THR A 185 -7.20 -21.93 6.43
C THR A 185 -7.15 -21.27 7.83
N PRO A 186 -7.00 -22.04 8.92
CA PRO A 186 -6.83 -21.47 10.24
C PRO A 186 -5.67 -20.46 10.28
N TRP A 187 -5.90 -19.33 10.93
CA TRP A 187 -4.86 -18.31 11.12
C TRP A 187 -3.62 -18.88 11.81
N GLU A 188 -3.86 -19.73 12.83
CA GLU A 188 -2.79 -20.38 13.59
C GLU A 188 -1.91 -21.27 12.73
N LEU A 189 -2.52 -22.05 11.82
CA LEU A 189 -1.80 -22.91 10.90
C LEU A 189 -0.93 -22.08 9.94
N LEU A 190 -1.47 -20.99 9.39
CA LEU A 190 -0.71 -20.10 8.50
C LEU A 190 0.50 -19.48 9.22
N LEU A 191 0.33 -19.02 10.46
CA LEU A 191 1.43 -18.47 11.24
C LEU A 191 2.48 -19.52 11.60
N ALA A 192 2.05 -20.72 12.01
CA ALA A 192 2.93 -21.80 12.40
C ALA A 192 3.81 -22.28 11.21
N THR A 193 3.20 -22.47 10.04
CA THR A 193 3.93 -22.86 8.83
C THR A 193 4.88 -21.77 8.34
N GLY A 194 4.48 -20.49 8.41
CA GLY A 194 5.36 -19.37 8.12
C GLY A 194 6.56 -19.30 9.06
N GLU A 195 6.38 -19.57 10.36
CA GLU A 195 7.48 -19.63 11.31
C GLU A 195 8.40 -20.83 11.05
N ALA A 196 7.83 -21.99 10.70
CA ALA A 196 8.60 -23.18 10.35
C ALA A 196 9.50 -22.94 9.13
N VAL A 197 9.01 -22.27 8.09
CA VAL A 197 9.84 -21.88 6.92
C VAL A 197 10.97 -20.94 7.34
N ARG A 198 10.66 -19.89 8.13
CA ARG A 198 11.68 -18.94 8.60
C ARG A 198 12.80 -19.63 9.40
N ARG A 199 12.48 -20.70 10.11
CA ARG A 199 13.42 -21.49 10.92
C ARG A 199 14.01 -22.69 10.20
N HIS A 200 13.72 -22.87 8.91
CA HIS A 200 14.14 -24.04 8.14
C HIS A 200 13.67 -25.37 8.75
N ARG A 201 12.43 -25.40 9.30
CA ARG A 201 11.83 -26.55 10.00
C ARG A 201 10.58 -27.06 9.25
N THR A 202 10.67 -27.17 7.93
CA THR A 202 9.55 -27.61 7.07
C THR A 202 9.15 -29.06 7.31
N GLU A 203 10.00 -29.86 7.97
CA GLU A 203 9.66 -31.21 8.43
C GLU A 203 8.54 -31.26 9.46
N LEU A 204 8.21 -30.12 10.08
CA LEU A 204 7.08 -30.01 11.04
C LEU A 204 5.73 -29.81 10.35
N PHE A 205 5.69 -29.57 9.04
CA PHE A 205 4.44 -29.29 8.32
C PHE A 205 3.41 -30.39 8.47
N ASP A 206 3.85 -31.67 8.36
CA ASP A 206 2.94 -32.82 8.45
C ASP A 206 2.23 -32.87 9.81
N VAL A 207 2.95 -32.56 10.90
CA VAL A 207 2.38 -32.52 12.25
C VAL A 207 1.41 -31.33 12.39
N MET A 208 1.81 -30.15 11.93
CA MET A 208 0.98 -28.94 12.02
C MET A 208 -0.33 -29.10 11.22
N VAL A 209 -0.26 -29.68 10.02
CA VAL A 209 -1.42 -29.93 9.18
C VAL A 209 -2.33 -30.99 9.79
N ALA A 210 -1.76 -32.07 10.36
CA ALA A 210 -2.53 -33.12 11.01
C ALA A 210 -3.29 -32.60 12.24
N ASP A 211 -2.70 -31.68 13.02
CA ASP A 211 -3.36 -31.04 14.18
C ASP A 211 -4.56 -30.16 13.75
N HIS A 212 -4.60 -29.75 12.47
CA HIS A 212 -5.67 -28.94 11.88
C HIS A 212 -6.45 -29.70 10.79
N SER A 213 -6.36 -31.02 10.76
CA SER A 213 -7.01 -31.85 9.73
C SER A 213 -8.50 -31.53 9.61
N GLY A 214 -8.99 -31.43 8.38
CA GLY A 214 -10.39 -31.17 8.08
C GLY A 214 -10.85 -29.71 8.28
N THR A 215 -9.98 -28.79 8.70
CA THR A 215 -10.35 -27.38 8.96
C THR A 215 -10.11 -26.46 7.77
N THR A 216 -9.20 -26.79 6.86
CA THR A 216 -8.92 -26.01 5.67
C THR A 216 -9.93 -26.32 4.57
N LEU A 217 -10.47 -25.28 3.96
CA LEU A 217 -11.45 -25.35 2.89
C LEU A 217 -10.87 -24.72 1.62
N ALA A 218 -11.24 -25.27 0.46
CA ALA A 218 -10.80 -24.73 -0.83
C ALA A 218 -11.89 -24.86 -1.89
N GLY A 219 -11.82 -23.99 -2.92
CA GLY A 219 -12.77 -24.02 -4.02
C GLY A 219 -12.54 -22.91 -5.05
N ASP A 220 -13.43 -22.83 -6.01
CA ASP A 220 -13.39 -21.83 -7.07
C ASP A 220 -14.02 -20.49 -6.68
N SER A 221 -14.80 -20.48 -5.60
CA SER A 221 -15.41 -19.26 -5.06
C SER A 221 -15.66 -19.36 -3.56
N PRO A 222 -15.79 -18.24 -2.83
CA PRO A 222 -16.09 -18.25 -1.39
C PRO A 222 -17.42 -18.92 -1.00
N ARG A 223 -18.31 -19.17 -1.97
CA ARG A 223 -19.62 -19.82 -1.75
C ARG A 223 -19.58 -21.33 -1.99
N MET A 224 -18.53 -21.83 -2.62
CA MET A 224 -18.38 -23.22 -3.01
C MET A 224 -17.03 -23.72 -2.50
N LEU A 225 -16.94 -23.88 -1.19
CA LEU A 225 -15.74 -24.38 -0.51
C LEU A 225 -16.01 -25.79 0.02
N GLU A 226 -15.06 -26.67 -0.22
CA GLU A 226 -15.04 -28.05 0.27
C GLU A 226 -13.82 -28.28 1.14
N THR A 227 -13.90 -29.25 2.05
CA THR A 227 -12.78 -29.63 2.89
C THR A 227 -11.63 -30.15 2.02
N ALA A 228 -10.45 -29.58 2.21
CA ALA A 228 -9.25 -29.99 1.50
C ALA A 228 -8.59 -31.23 2.13
N ALA A 229 -7.91 -32.02 1.32
CA ALA A 229 -7.08 -33.11 1.82
C ALA A 229 -5.80 -32.57 2.47
N ASP A 230 -5.34 -33.19 3.55
CA ASP A 230 -4.15 -32.72 4.30
C ASP A 230 -2.89 -32.62 3.43
N ALA A 231 -2.72 -33.51 2.45
CA ALA A 231 -1.61 -33.45 1.50
C ALA A 231 -1.63 -32.20 0.65
N ASP A 232 -2.81 -31.75 0.22
CA ASP A 232 -3.00 -30.51 -0.55
C ASP A 232 -2.76 -29.29 0.34
N VAL A 233 -3.29 -29.29 1.57
CA VAL A 233 -3.08 -28.23 2.56
C VAL A 233 -1.58 -28.02 2.82
N ARG A 234 -0.85 -29.11 3.04
CA ARG A 234 0.60 -29.08 3.22
C ARG A 234 1.31 -28.41 2.04
N LEU A 235 0.98 -28.83 0.81
CA LEU A 235 1.58 -28.31 -0.41
C LEU A 235 1.27 -26.80 -0.58
N TRP A 236 0.04 -26.38 -0.33
CA TRP A 236 -0.37 -24.96 -0.44
C TRP A 236 0.35 -24.07 0.57
N HIS A 237 0.49 -24.52 1.83
CA HIS A 237 1.22 -23.79 2.84
C HIS A 237 2.71 -23.69 2.50
N GLU A 238 3.31 -24.75 2.00
CA GLU A 238 4.69 -24.73 1.52
C GLU A 238 4.87 -23.73 0.36
N GLN A 239 3.95 -23.74 -0.61
CA GLN A 239 3.97 -22.82 -1.73
C GLN A 239 3.78 -21.35 -1.28
N LEU A 240 2.81 -21.07 -0.42
CA LEU A 240 2.56 -19.72 0.11
C LEU A 240 3.80 -19.12 0.78
N GLU A 241 4.52 -19.90 1.56
CA GLU A 241 5.63 -19.42 2.35
C GLU A 241 6.96 -19.44 1.59
N SER A 242 7.22 -20.48 0.78
CA SER A 242 8.49 -20.68 0.08
C SER A 242 8.51 -20.02 -1.31
N ASP A 243 7.36 -19.94 -2.00
CA ASP A 243 7.25 -19.42 -3.36
C ASP A 243 6.70 -17.99 -3.44
N SER A 244 6.55 -17.30 -2.32
CA SER A 244 6.16 -15.89 -2.32
C SER A 244 7.16 -15.03 -3.10
N ARG A 245 6.67 -14.38 -4.16
CA ARG A 245 7.46 -13.49 -5.03
C ARG A 245 7.34 -12.04 -4.64
N GLY A 246 6.39 -11.71 -3.79
CA GLY A 246 6.20 -10.34 -3.34
C GLY A 246 5.08 -10.21 -2.32
N ARG A 247 4.99 -9.01 -1.78
CA ARG A 247 3.93 -8.61 -0.84
C ARG A 247 3.46 -7.21 -1.17
N LEU A 248 2.18 -6.99 -0.99
CA LEU A 248 1.55 -5.68 -0.98
C LEU A 248 0.91 -5.51 0.38
N HIS A 249 1.26 -4.43 1.04
CA HIS A 249 0.65 -3.99 2.28
C HIS A 249 0.09 -2.59 2.08
N ALA A 250 -1.16 -2.38 2.40
CA ALA A 250 -1.76 -1.06 2.36
C ALA A 250 -2.52 -0.78 3.66
N ALA A 251 -2.23 0.37 4.28
CA ALA A 251 -2.94 0.90 5.42
C ALA A 251 -3.84 2.05 4.97
N VAL A 252 -5.13 1.98 5.29
CA VAL A 252 -6.11 3.04 5.05
C VAL A 252 -6.43 3.68 6.40
N MET A 253 -6.28 4.99 6.50
CA MET A 253 -6.47 5.74 7.73
C MET A 253 -7.45 6.88 7.48
N GLY A 254 -8.38 7.07 8.39
CA GLY A 254 -9.40 8.12 8.29
C GLY A 254 -9.97 8.47 9.65
N ARG A 255 -11.01 9.28 9.66
CA ARG A 255 -11.80 9.59 10.85
C ARG A 255 -13.27 9.32 10.59
N ASP A 256 -13.94 8.71 11.56
CA ASP A 256 -15.38 8.54 11.50
C ASP A 256 -16.10 9.90 11.64
N ARG A 257 -17.42 9.88 11.48
CA ARG A 257 -18.26 11.09 11.60
C ARG A 257 -18.21 11.76 12.98
N ARG A 258 -17.66 11.07 13.98
CA ARG A 258 -17.43 11.58 15.34
C ARG A 258 -16.01 12.06 15.55
N GLY A 259 -15.18 12.06 14.49
CA GLY A 259 -13.77 12.46 14.53
C GLY A 259 -12.82 11.42 15.14
N ARG A 260 -13.30 10.20 15.44
CA ARG A 260 -12.45 9.13 15.99
C ARG A 260 -11.59 8.55 14.88
N PRO A 261 -10.28 8.37 15.12
CA PRO A 261 -9.40 7.76 14.14
C PRO A 261 -9.75 6.28 13.95
N GLY A 262 -9.72 5.84 12.69
CA GLY A 262 -9.86 4.45 12.29
C GLY A 262 -8.74 4.07 11.33
N ALA A 263 -8.40 2.78 11.31
CA ALA A 263 -7.46 2.22 10.36
C ALA A 263 -7.98 0.87 9.83
N GLY A 264 -7.73 0.62 8.54
CA GLY A 264 -7.99 -0.64 7.87
C GLY A 264 -6.76 -1.10 7.12
N ILE A 265 -6.61 -2.41 6.94
CA ILE A 265 -5.43 -3.01 6.30
C ILE A 265 -5.89 -3.87 5.13
N VAL A 266 -5.12 -3.80 4.03
CA VAL A 266 -5.19 -4.71 2.89
C VAL A 266 -3.83 -5.36 2.74
N GLU A 267 -3.82 -6.69 2.70
CA GLU A 267 -2.61 -7.48 2.52
C GLU A 267 -2.76 -8.46 1.37
N TRP A 268 -1.78 -8.43 0.46
CA TRP A 268 -1.70 -9.35 -0.66
C TRP A 268 -0.33 -10.01 -0.70
N VAL A 269 -0.32 -11.27 -1.15
CA VAL A 269 0.90 -12.02 -1.49
C VAL A 269 0.94 -12.25 -3.00
N LEU A 270 2.12 -12.10 -3.60
CA LEU A 270 2.37 -12.39 -5.00
C LEU A 270 2.98 -13.78 -5.13
N LEU A 271 2.30 -14.65 -5.85
CA LEU A 271 2.80 -15.97 -6.24
C LEU A 271 3.14 -15.99 -7.74
N GLY A 272 3.63 -17.11 -8.22
CA GLY A 272 3.97 -17.26 -9.64
C GLY A 272 2.79 -17.06 -10.60
N ASP A 273 1.56 -17.29 -10.15
CA ASP A 273 0.32 -17.16 -10.90
C ASP A 273 -0.47 -15.85 -10.66
N GLY A 274 0.09 -14.92 -9.86
CA GLY A 274 -0.48 -13.60 -9.60
C GLY A 274 -0.72 -13.26 -8.14
N TRP A 275 -1.42 -12.17 -7.91
CA TRP A 275 -1.76 -11.67 -6.58
C TRP A 275 -2.86 -12.49 -5.91
N ARG A 276 -2.74 -12.60 -4.57
CA ARG A 276 -3.76 -13.18 -3.70
C ARG A 276 -3.95 -12.30 -2.47
N SER A 277 -5.19 -11.97 -2.14
CA SER A 277 -5.51 -11.26 -0.88
C SER A 277 -5.42 -12.21 0.29
N LEU A 278 -5.04 -11.67 1.45
CA LEU A 278 -5.07 -12.34 2.75
C LEU A 278 -6.10 -11.61 3.62
N THR A 279 -7.29 -12.18 3.76
CA THR A 279 -8.41 -11.52 4.46
C THR A 279 -8.81 -12.32 5.68
N PRO A 280 -8.71 -11.78 6.90
CA PRO A 280 -9.25 -12.42 8.09
C PRO A 280 -10.76 -12.63 7.96
N VAL A 281 -11.22 -13.83 8.28
CA VAL A 281 -12.65 -14.19 8.33
C VAL A 281 -12.93 -15.03 9.58
N THR A 282 -14.16 -15.02 10.03
CA THR A 282 -14.58 -15.91 11.13
C THR A 282 -15.51 -16.98 10.57
N ARG A 283 -15.22 -18.24 10.87
CA ARG A 283 -16.04 -19.40 10.51
C ARG A 283 -16.18 -20.33 11.71
N ASP A 284 -17.40 -20.61 12.11
CA ASP A 284 -17.74 -21.52 13.22
C ASP A 284 -16.98 -21.20 14.53
N GLY A 285 -16.74 -19.90 14.78
CA GLY A 285 -16.00 -19.41 15.95
C GLY A 285 -14.47 -19.41 15.79
N TRP A 286 -13.94 -19.93 14.68
CA TRP A 286 -12.51 -19.91 14.40
C TRP A 286 -12.08 -18.67 13.62
N THR A 287 -10.90 -18.17 13.94
CA THR A 287 -10.24 -17.14 13.12
C THR A 287 -9.53 -17.82 11.96
N MET A 288 -10.01 -17.56 10.76
CA MET A 288 -9.49 -18.10 9.51
C MET A 288 -8.86 -16.98 8.68
N VAL A 289 -8.01 -17.34 7.73
CA VAL A 289 -7.55 -16.48 6.66
C VAL A 289 -8.12 -16.99 5.35
N ARG A 290 -8.81 -16.12 4.64
CA ARG A 290 -9.21 -16.36 3.26
C ARG A 290 -8.12 -15.84 2.34
N ILE A 291 -7.57 -16.75 1.54
CA ILE A 291 -6.57 -16.51 0.52
C ILE A 291 -7.27 -16.59 -0.82
N GLU A 292 -7.42 -15.47 -1.52
CA GLU A 292 -8.24 -15.39 -2.72
C GLU A 292 -7.48 -14.72 -3.87
N ARG A 293 -7.55 -15.32 -5.07
CA ARG A 293 -6.92 -14.74 -6.28
C ARG A 293 -7.45 -13.34 -6.55
N ARG A 294 -6.54 -12.40 -6.85
CA ARG A 294 -6.85 -11.00 -7.12
C ARG A 294 -6.20 -10.52 -8.41
N SER A 295 -6.90 -9.63 -9.07
CA SER A 295 -6.36 -8.80 -10.13
C SER A 295 -5.97 -7.43 -9.58
N VAL A 296 -5.05 -6.74 -10.24
CA VAL A 296 -4.65 -5.38 -9.87
C VAL A 296 -5.81 -4.39 -9.82
N VAL A 297 -6.89 -4.63 -10.59
CA VAL A 297 -8.10 -3.81 -10.57
C VAL A 297 -8.97 -4.02 -9.32
N ASP A 298 -8.70 -5.06 -8.52
CA ASP A 298 -9.42 -5.32 -7.27
C ASP A 298 -8.87 -4.48 -6.10
N LEU A 299 -7.59 -4.05 -6.18
CA LEU A 299 -6.97 -3.26 -5.11
C LEU A 299 -7.73 -1.97 -4.79
N PRO A 300 -8.07 -1.13 -5.77
CA PRO A 300 -8.90 0.05 -5.52
C PRO A 300 -10.21 -0.27 -4.80
N ARG A 301 -10.88 -1.34 -5.21
CA ARG A 301 -12.15 -1.76 -4.62
C ARG A 301 -11.99 -2.18 -3.16
N GLU A 302 -10.96 -2.96 -2.84
CA GLU A 302 -10.69 -3.36 -1.45
C GLU A 302 -10.34 -2.14 -0.58
N LEU A 303 -9.51 -1.23 -1.10
CA LEU A 303 -9.17 0.01 -0.39
C LEU A 303 -10.40 0.90 -0.17
N ALA A 304 -11.31 0.98 -1.15
CA ALA A 304 -12.56 1.73 -1.01
C ALA A 304 -13.47 1.14 0.09
N VAL A 305 -13.55 -0.19 0.19
CA VAL A 305 -14.27 -0.86 1.29
C VAL A 305 -13.65 -0.49 2.64
N ARG A 306 -12.33 -0.57 2.77
CA ARG A 306 -11.63 -0.18 4.01
C ARG A 306 -11.81 1.30 4.33
N ALA A 307 -11.78 2.18 3.31
CA ALA A 307 -12.04 3.59 3.48
C ALA A 307 -13.46 3.85 4.04
N ALA A 308 -14.47 3.16 3.51
CA ALA A 308 -15.83 3.26 4.02
C ALA A 308 -15.94 2.77 5.48
N GLU A 309 -15.25 1.68 5.85
CA GLU A 309 -15.22 1.15 7.21
C GLU A 309 -14.60 2.13 8.21
N VAL A 310 -13.51 2.81 7.85
CA VAL A 310 -12.80 3.74 8.75
C VAL A 310 -13.46 5.11 8.83
N THR A 311 -14.35 5.47 7.90
CA THR A 311 -15.05 6.77 7.87
C THR A 311 -16.52 6.68 8.28
N SER A 312 -17.05 5.50 8.54
CA SER A 312 -18.44 5.27 9.00
C SER A 312 -18.54 5.35 10.52
#